data_c03a4af81db079b35830e37860e7be44
#
_entry.id   c03a4af81db079b35830e37860e7be44
#
_cell.length_a   1.000
_cell.length_b   1.000
_cell.length_c   1.000
_cell.angle_alpha   90.00
_cell.angle_beta   90.00
_cell.angle_gamma   90.00
#
_symmetry.space_group_name_H-M   'P 1'
#
loop_
_entity.id
_entity.type
_entity.pdbx_description
1 polymer ?
#
loop_
_entity_poly.entity_id
_entity_poly.type
_entity_poly.pdbx_seq_one_letter_code
_entity_poly.pdbx_strand_id
1 'polypeptide(L)'
;MLQKTTINAILRYIDEHIEKKNINIHILVQYSGYSRRYLQLLFCKELGIPIGKYIQRRRITRAALLLRLTRIPITLISERLCYDSQQTFTREFRKHTGYTPLQYRKSEEWTFKNQTGHRDLKISLPVPQITALPQIFFSGISINYTGRIPHK
;
A
#
# COMPACT_ATOMS: atom_id res chain seq x y z
N MET A 1 -1.03 13.98 -19.20
CA MET A 1 0.19 13.27 -18.75
C MET A 1 0.68 13.77 -17.39
N LEU A 2 0.96 15.04 -17.23
CA LEU A 2 1.51 15.63 -15.99
C LEU A 2 0.69 15.29 -14.72
N GLN A 3 -0.65 15.32 -14.79
CA GLN A 3 -1.53 15.02 -13.66
C GLN A 3 -1.38 13.59 -13.14
N LYS A 4 -1.29 12.60 -14.02
CA LYS A 4 -1.10 11.19 -13.64
C LYS A 4 0.28 10.94 -13.03
N THR A 5 1.31 11.58 -13.57
CA THR A 5 2.66 11.52 -13.01
C THR A 5 2.71 12.07 -11.59
N THR A 6 2.06 13.21 -11.35
CA THR A 6 1.97 13.81 -10.02
C THR A 6 1.20 12.91 -9.05
N ILE A 7 0.05 12.35 -9.47
CA ILE A 7 -0.69 11.41 -8.62
C ILE A 7 0.17 10.20 -8.28
N ASN A 8 0.87 9.61 -9.23
CA ASN A 8 1.76 8.48 -8.98
C ASN A 8 2.87 8.83 -7.99
N ALA A 9 3.48 10.02 -8.11
CA ALA A 9 4.45 10.49 -7.14
C ALA A 9 3.86 10.60 -5.73
N ILE A 10 2.64 11.12 -5.60
CA ILE A 10 1.93 11.21 -4.31
C ILE A 10 1.60 9.82 -3.76
N LEU A 11 1.15 8.88 -4.59
CA LEU A 11 0.86 7.51 -4.17
C LEU A 11 2.11 6.80 -3.64
N ARG A 12 3.25 6.96 -4.31
CA ARG A 12 4.54 6.44 -3.84
C ARG A 12 4.96 7.09 -2.53
N TYR A 13 4.85 8.42 -2.43
CA TYR A 13 5.17 9.14 -1.20
C TYR A 13 4.33 8.64 -0.02
N ILE A 14 3.03 8.40 -0.21
CA ILE A 14 2.16 7.83 0.82
C ILE A 14 2.67 6.45 1.24
N ASP A 15 2.96 5.55 0.30
CA ASP A 15 3.39 4.19 0.60
C ASP A 15 4.74 4.11 1.31
N GLU A 16 5.69 4.95 0.92
CA GLU A 16 7.02 5.01 1.53
C GLU A 16 7.01 5.56 2.96
N HIS A 17 6.04 6.42 3.29
CA HIS A 17 6.00 7.12 4.57
C HIS A 17 4.85 6.70 5.49
N ILE A 18 4.03 5.73 5.08
CA ILE A 18 2.80 5.36 5.79
C ILE A 18 3.04 4.88 7.23
N GLU A 19 4.20 4.30 7.50
CA GLU A 19 4.62 3.85 8.84
C GLU A 19 5.49 4.86 9.59
N LYS A 20 5.99 5.89 8.91
CA LYS A 20 7.00 6.78 9.49
C LYS A 20 6.45 8.13 9.90
N LYS A 21 5.37 8.56 9.28
CA LYS A 21 4.81 9.91 9.47
C LYS A 21 3.29 9.87 9.48
N ASN A 22 2.70 10.76 10.26
CA ASN A 22 1.26 10.99 10.19
C ASN A 22 0.92 11.78 8.91
N ILE A 23 0.88 11.06 7.78
CA ILE A 23 0.56 11.66 6.49
C ILE A 23 -0.85 12.22 6.51
N ASN A 24 -0.96 13.49 6.16
CA ASN A 24 -2.22 14.21 6.01
C ASN A 24 -2.20 15.08 4.74
N ILE A 25 -3.33 15.70 4.43
CA ILE A 25 -3.49 16.51 3.22
C ILE A 25 -2.52 17.70 3.19
N HIS A 26 -2.14 18.28 4.34
CA HIS A 26 -1.24 19.43 4.39
C HIS A 26 0.17 19.07 3.92
N ILE A 27 0.68 17.92 4.34
CA ILE A 27 1.97 17.40 3.90
C ILE A 27 1.96 17.17 2.39
N LEU A 28 0.89 16.61 1.85
CA LEU A 28 0.78 16.33 0.42
C LEU A 28 0.62 17.59 -0.42
N VAL A 29 -0.01 18.63 0.11
CA VAL A 29 -0.07 19.98 -0.49
C VAL A 29 1.35 20.55 -0.59
N GLN A 30 2.14 20.51 0.49
CA GLN A 30 3.53 20.97 0.49
C GLN A 30 4.40 20.16 -0.47
N TYR A 31 4.22 18.85 -0.49
CA TYR A 31 4.99 17.95 -1.36
C TYR A 31 4.71 18.18 -2.85
N SER A 32 3.45 18.39 -3.22
CA SER A 32 3.02 18.50 -4.61
C SER A 32 3.00 19.91 -5.17
N GLY A 33 3.00 20.93 -4.30
CA GLY A 33 2.82 22.33 -4.69
C GLY A 33 1.40 22.70 -5.15
N TYR A 34 0.45 21.76 -5.11
CA TYR A 34 -0.94 22.01 -5.49
C TYR A 34 -1.78 22.48 -4.30
N SER A 35 -2.87 23.23 -4.59
CA SER A 35 -3.83 23.58 -3.55
C SER A 35 -4.58 22.34 -3.04
N ARG A 36 -5.03 22.39 -1.77
CA ARG A 36 -5.83 21.33 -1.14
C ARG A 36 -7.04 20.93 -1.97
N ARG A 37 -7.78 21.93 -2.48
CA ARG A 37 -8.98 21.72 -3.30
C ARG A 37 -8.65 20.98 -4.58
N TYR A 38 -7.59 21.41 -5.27
CA TYR A 38 -7.18 20.79 -6.53
C TYR A 38 -6.73 19.33 -6.33
N LEU A 39 -5.93 19.06 -5.31
CA LEU A 39 -5.52 17.69 -4.99
C LEU A 39 -6.70 16.76 -4.69
N GLN A 40 -7.68 17.22 -3.92
CA GLN A 40 -8.86 16.44 -3.63
C GLN A 40 -9.67 16.14 -4.90
N LEU A 41 -9.88 17.13 -5.77
CA LEU A 41 -10.58 16.94 -7.03
C LEU A 41 -9.82 15.95 -7.94
N LEU A 42 -8.51 16.11 -8.03
CA LEU A 42 -7.67 15.25 -8.86
C LEU A 42 -7.69 13.80 -8.37
N PHE A 43 -7.58 13.58 -7.05
CA PHE A 43 -7.68 12.25 -6.45
C PHE A 43 -9.05 11.60 -6.67
N CYS A 44 -10.14 12.34 -6.47
CA CYS A 44 -11.49 11.84 -6.73
C CYS A 44 -11.67 11.48 -8.21
N LYS A 45 -11.14 12.30 -9.12
CA LYS A 45 -11.22 12.07 -10.57
C LYS A 45 -10.46 10.80 -10.99
N GLU A 46 -9.22 10.63 -10.54
CA GLU A 46 -8.35 9.56 -11.00
C GLU A 46 -8.54 8.23 -10.23
N LEU A 47 -8.90 8.31 -8.95
CA LEU A 47 -9.00 7.14 -8.05
C LEU A 47 -10.43 6.83 -7.58
N GLY A 48 -11.39 7.73 -7.82
CA GLY A 48 -12.78 7.57 -7.39
C GLY A 48 -13.00 7.73 -5.87
N ILE A 49 -11.97 8.09 -5.11
CA ILE A 49 -12.06 8.25 -3.64
C ILE A 49 -11.27 9.47 -3.15
N PRO A 50 -11.72 10.11 -2.05
CA PRO A 50 -10.97 11.18 -1.42
C PRO A 50 -9.61 10.72 -0.89
N ILE A 51 -8.63 11.62 -0.90
CA ILE A 51 -7.24 11.34 -0.51
C ILE A 51 -7.12 10.81 0.92
N GLY A 52 -7.86 11.37 1.88
CA GLY A 52 -7.87 10.90 3.27
C GLY A 52 -8.38 9.46 3.41
N LYS A 53 -9.42 9.11 2.63
CA LYS A 53 -9.96 7.74 2.59
C LYS A 53 -8.98 6.76 1.96
N TYR A 54 -8.23 7.20 0.96
CA TYR A 54 -7.15 6.41 0.38
C TYR A 54 -6.06 6.10 1.42
N ILE A 55 -5.55 7.11 2.12
CA ILE A 55 -4.52 6.96 3.16
C ILE A 55 -5.02 5.98 4.24
N GLN A 56 -6.25 6.15 4.72
CA GLN A 56 -6.85 5.27 5.72
C GLN A 56 -6.89 3.80 5.25
N ARG A 57 -7.34 3.57 4.02
CA ARG A 57 -7.38 2.21 3.44
C ARG A 57 -5.98 1.61 3.31
N ARG A 58 -4.99 2.41 2.90
CA ARG A 58 -3.60 1.95 2.80
C ARG A 58 -3.02 1.59 4.16
N ARG A 59 -3.32 2.36 5.23
CA ARG A 59 -2.94 2.02 6.61
C ARG A 59 -3.52 0.67 7.04
N ILE A 60 -4.80 0.43 6.77
CA ILE A 60 -5.45 -0.85 7.10
C ILE A 60 -4.82 -2.01 6.32
N THR A 61 -4.55 -1.83 5.04
CA THR A 61 -3.88 -2.85 4.22
C THR A 61 -2.48 -3.15 4.76
N ARG A 62 -1.72 -2.12 5.14
CA ARG A 62 -0.40 -2.30 5.74
C ARG A 62 -0.47 -2.99 7.10
N ALA A 63 -1.48 -2.64 7.93
CA ALA A 63 -1.75 -3.33 9.19
C ALA A 63 -2.04 -4.82 8.98
N ALA A 64 -2.85 -5.16 7.98
CA ALA A 64 -3.18 -6.55 7.66
C ALA A 64 -1.92 -7.37 7.31
N LEU A 65 -1.00 -6.79 6.53
CA LEU A 65 0.28 -7.43 6.21
C LEU A 65 1.15 -7.61 7.46
N LEU A 66 1.28 -6.57 8.30
CA LEU A 66 2.07 -6.66 9.55
C LEU A 66 1.49 -7.70 10.51
N LEU A 67 0.16 -7.78 10.63
CA LEU A 67 -0.52 -8.76 11.48
C LEU A 67 -0.26 -10.20 11.02
N ARG A 68 -0.18 -10.43 9.72
CA ARG A 68 0.01 -11.77 9.14
C ARG A 68 1.46 -12.19 9.04
N LEU A 69 2.32 -11.28 8.64
CA LEU A 69 3.71 -11.61 8.33
C LEU A 69 4.67 -11.42 9.51
N THR A 70 4.17 -10.82 10.61
CA THR A 70 5.03 -10.52 11.77
C THR A 70 4.36 -10.88 13.09
N ARG A 71 5.18 -10.99 14.15
CA ARG A 71 4.72 -11.14 15.53
C ARG A 71 4.71 -9.83 16.33
N ILE A 72 4.81 -8.70 15.64
CA ILE A 72 4.81 -7.37 16.27
C ILE A 72 3.54 -7.20 17.12
N PRO A 73 3.63 -6.68 18.36
CA PRO A 73 2.47 -6.39 19.21
C PRO A 73 1.47 -5.46 18.50
N ILE A 74 0.18 -5.68 18.71
CA ILE A 74 -0.89 -4.87 18.07
C ILE A 74 -0.78 -3.40 18.45
N THR A 75 -0.39 -3.11 19.70
CA THR A 75 -0.10 -1.75 20.16
C THR A 75 0.95 -1.08 19.29
N LEU A 76 2.07 -1.74 19.05
CA LEU A 76 3.15 -1.20 18.24
C LEU A 76 2.75 -1.03 16.77
N ILE A 77 1.89 -1.91 16.23
CA ILE A 77 1.33 -1.73 14.88
C ILE A 77 0.46 -0.47 14.83
N SER A 78 -0.38 -0.24 15.85
CA SER A 78 -1.23 0.96 15.90
C SER A 78 -0.39 2.24 15.96
N GLU A 79 0.68 2.27 16.74
CA GLU A 79 1.62 3.39 16.83
C GLU A 79 2.35 3.65 15.50
N ARG A 80 2.92 2.60 14.89
CA ARG A 80 3.61 2.71 13.59
C ARG A 80 2.71 3.26 12.48
N LEU A 81 1.43 2.94 12.54
CA LEU A 81 0.45 3.41 11.57
C LEU A 81 -0.22 4.73 11.98
N CYS A 82 0.34 5.40 12.99
CA CYS A 82 -0.08 6.73 13.46
C CYS A 82 -1.56 6.79 13.90
N TYR A 83 -2.02 5.77 14.60
CA TYR A 83 -3.30 5.82 15.29
C TYR A 83 -3.11 6.36 16.72
N ASP A 84 -4.04 7.21 17.15
CA ASP A 84 -3.99 7.84 18.47
C ASP A 84 -4.11 6.83 19.64
N SER A 85 -4.75 5.68 19.37
CA SER A 85 -4.87 4.59 20.34
C SER A 85 -5.10 3.25 19.65
N GLN A 86 -4.77 2.16 20.37
CA GLN A 86 -5.07 0.80 19.91
C GLN A 86 -6.59 0.58 19.75
N GLN A 87 -7.42 1.22 20.58
CA GLN A 87 -8.88 1.12 20.49
C GLN A 87 -9.37 1.73 19.16
N THR A 88 -8.89 2.92 18.81
CA THR A 88 -9.23 3.57 17.54
C THR A 88 -8.78 2.71 16.36
N PHE A 89 -7.56 2.19 16.41
CA PHE A 89 -7.06 1.24 15.40
C PHE A 89 -7.96 0.01 15.28
N THR A 90 -8.29 -0.64 16.39
CA THR A 90 -9.12 -1.86 16.40
C THR A 90 -10.50 -1.61 15.79
N ARG A 91 -11.13 -0.48 16.13
CA ARG A 91 -12.43 -0.08 15.59
C ARG A 91 -12.36 0.13 14.08
N GLU A 92 -11.38 0.89 13.60
CA GLU A 92 -11.21 1.16 12.17
C GLU A 92 -10.83 -0.09 11.39
N PHE A 93 -9.95 -0.92 11.94
CA PHE A 93 -9.56 -2.19 11.32
C PHE A 93 -10.77 -3.12 11.17
N ARG A 94 -11.58 -3.27 12.23
CA ARG A 94 -12.80 -4.08 12.17
C ARG A 94 -13.82 -3.54 11.19
N LYS A 95 -13.99 -2.22 11.11
CA LYS A 95 -14.89 -1.58 10.15
C LYS A 95 -14.53 -1.90 8.69
N HIS A 96 -13.24 -2.00 8.39
CA HIS A 96 -12.75 -2.27 7.04
C HIS A 96 -12.65 -3.75 6.69
N THR A 97 -12.26 -4.59 7.63
CA THR A 97 -11.97 -6.01 7.39
C THR A 97 -13.06 -6.96 7.88
N GLY A 98 -13.93 -6.51 8.79
CA GLY A 98 -14.90 -7.34 9.49
C GLY A 98 -14.34 -8.06 10.73
N TYR A 99 -13.02 -8.06 10.93
CA TYR A 99 -12.33 -8.75 12.02
C TYR A 99 -11.59 -7.80 12.93
N THR A 100 -11.48 -8.13 14.22
CA THR A 100 -10.51 -7.45 15.08
C THR A 100 -9.09 -7.81 14.66
N PRO A 101 -8.06 -6.97 14.94
CA PRO A 101 -6.67 -7.29 14.63
C PRO A 101 -6.21 -8.64 15.16
N LEU A 102 -6.66 -9.02 16.38
CA LEU A 102 -6.32 -10.30 16.98
C LEU A 102 -6.98 -11.48 16.27
N GLN A 103 -8.27 -11.36 15.95
CA GLN A 103 -8.99 -12.37 15.17
C GLN A 103 -8.36 -12.53 13.78
N TYR A 104 -8.04 -11.43 13.12
CA TYR A 104 -7.40 -11.44 11.82
C TYR A 104 -6.02 -12.12 11.85
N ARG A 105 -5.22 -11.88 12.90
CA ARG A 105 -3.92 -12.54 13.10
C ARG A 105 -4.04 -14.05 13.29
N LYS A 106 -5.05 -14.52 14.01
CA LYS A 106 -5.27 -15.93 14.34
C LYS A 106 -6.04 -16.72 13.27
N SER A 107 -6.72 -16.03 12.36
CA SER A 107 -7.51 -16.70 11.30
C SER A 107 -6.58 -17.47 10.35
N GLU A 108 -6.95 -18.67 9.99
CA GLU A 108 -6.24 -19.49 9.00
C GLU A 108 -6.49 -19.00 7.58
N GLU A 109 -7.63 -18.38 7.34
CA GLU A 109 -7.98 -17.85 6.02
C GLU A 109 -7.33 -16.50 5.75
N TRP A 110 -6.67 -16.39 4.60
CA TRP A 110 -6.16 -15.14 4.07
C TRP A 110 -7.23 -14.48 3.21
N THR A 111 -7.87 -13.46 3.74
CA THR A 111 -8.80 -12.65 2.95
C THR A 111 -8.19 -11.29 2.64
N PHE A 112 -8.15 -10.96 1.35
CA PHE A 112 -7.78 -9.64 0.85
C PHE A 112 -9.00 -8.77 0.53
N LYS A 113 -10.19 -9.23 0.94
CA LYS A 113 -11.44 -8.50 0.74
C LYS A 113 -11.34 -7.11 1.37
N ASN A 114 -11.73 -6.08 0.61
CA ASN A 114 -11.67 -4.67 1.00
C ASN A 114 -10.26 -4.09 1.23
N GLN A 115 -9.20 -4.76 0.86
CA GLN A 115 -7.85 -4.22 0.92
C GLN A 115 -7.55 -3.39 -0.34
N THR A 116 -6.79 -2.32 -0.14
CA THR A 116 -6.35 -1.45 -1.23
C THR A 116 -4.88 -1.68 -1.47
N GLY A 117 -4.55 -2.39 -2.56
CA GLY A 117 -3.17 -2.59 -3.00
C GLY A 117 -2.51 -1.28 -3.44
N HIS A 118 -1.20 -1.36 -3.72
CA HIS A 118 -0.50 -0.28 -4.40
C HIS A 118 -1.20 0.01 -5.74
N ARG A 119 -1.43 1.28 -6.03
CA ARG A 119 -2.01 1.71 -7.30
C ARG A 119 -1.02 2.59 -8.02
N ASP A 120 -0.61 2.15 -9.21
CA ASP A 120 -0.05 3.02 -10.21
C ASP A 120 -1.13 3.32 -11.25
N LEU A 121 -1.37 4.60 -11.51
CA LEU A 121 -2.21 4.98 -12.64
C LEU A 121 -1.43 4.59 -13.91
N LYS A 122 -2.03 3.72 -14.71
CA LYS A 122 -1.41 3.25 -15.95
C LYS A 122 -1.02 4.46 -16.83
N ILE A 123 0.25 4.78 -16.81
CA ILE A 123 0.89 5.50 -17.88
C ILE A 123 0.97 4.47 -18.99
N SER A 124 0.45 4.76 -20.20
CA SER A 124 0.55 3.83 -21.30
C SER A 124 1.99 3.35 -21.44
N LEU A 125 2.23 2.10 -21.10
CA LEU A 125 3.53 1.50 -21.31
C LEU A 125 3.78 1.42 -22.83
N PRO A 126 4.98 1.68 -23.30
CA PRO A 126 5.32 1.44 -24.68
C PRO A 126 4.98 -0.02 -25.02
N VAL A 127 4.44 -0.24 -26.21
CA VAL A 127 4.15 -1.60 -26.69
C VAL A 127 5.45 -2.40 -26.64
N PRO A 128 5.48 -3.55 -25.95
CA PRO A 128 6.68 -4.37 -25.89
C PRO A 128 7.08 -4.78 -27.31
N GLN A 129 8.29 -4.46 -27.71
CA GLN A 129 8.86 -4.89 -28.97
C GLN A 129 9.70 -6.15 -28.73
N ILE A 130 9.38 -7.20 -29.47
CA ILE A 130 10.21 -8.41 -29.47
C ILE A 130 11.39 -8.12 -30.38
N THR A 131 12.58 -7.99 -29.78
CA THR A 131 13.83 -7.83 -30.53
C THR A 131 14.65 -9.11 -30.38
N ALA A 132 15.09 -9.66 -31.48
CA ALA A 132 16.05 -10.75 -31.45
C ALA A 132 17.37 -10.21 -30.88
N LEU A 133 17.78 -10.74 -29.72
CA LEU A 133 19.05 -10.40 -29.13
C LEU A 133 20.17 -11.21 -29.85
N PRO A 134 21.32 -10.61 -30.16
CA PRO A 134 22.48 -11.37 -30.59
C PRO A 134 22.86 -12.35 -29.46
N GLN A 135 23.57 -13.40 -29.79
CA GLN A 135 23.99 -14.43 -28.82
C GLN A 135 24.56 -13.75 -27.55
N ILE A 136 23.82 -13.85 -26.45
CA ILE A 136 24.25 -13.34 -25.16
C ILE A 136 24.62 -14.52 -24.29
N PHE A 137 25.86 -14.56 -23.83
CA PHE A 137 26.33 -15.55 -22.87
C PHE A 137 26.02 -15.02 -21.47
N PHE A 138 25.20 -15.75 -20.69
CA PHE A 138 24.97 -15.47 -19.26
C PHE A 138 25.96 -16.33 -18.46
N SER A 139 26.80 -15.71 -17.65
CA SER A 139 27.55 -16.39 -16.61
C SER A 139 26.93 -16.02 -15.24
N GLY A 140 26.69 -17.03 -14.43
CA GLY A 140 26.11 -16.83 -13.10
C GLY A 140 26.39 -18.02 -12.20
N ILE A 141 26.28 -17.81 -10.91
CA ILE A 141 26.35 -18.87 -9.90
C ILE A 141 24.96 -19.48 -9.77
N SER A 142 24.84 -20.78 -10.02
CA SER A 142 23.59 -21.49 -9.76
C SER A 142 23.42 -21.73 -8.26
N ILE A 143 22.36 -21.21 -7.68
CA ILE A 143 22.00 -21.48 -6.30
C ILE A 143 20.81 -22.45 -6.31
N ASN A 144 21.01 -23.65 -5.79
CA ASN A 144 19.93 -24.59 -5.62
C ASN A 144 19.13 -24.23 -4.37
N TYR A 145 17.89 -23.78 -4.57
CA TYR A 145 16.97 -23.51 -3.48
C TYR A 145 16.01 -24.68 -3.30
N THR A 146 16.14 -25.41 -2.20
CA THR A 146 15.20 -26.45 -1.79
C THR A 146 14.25 -25.88 -0.76
N GLY A 147 13.15 -25.28 -1.21
CA GLY A 147 12.04 -24.86 -0.35
C GLY A 147 10.96 -25.93 -0.34
N ARG A 148 10.48 -26.33 0.83
CA ARG A 148 9.24 -27.13 0.92
C ARG A 148 8.07 -26.23 0.51
N ILE A 149 7.38 -26.59 -0.56
CA ILE A 149 6.08 -26.02 -0.89
C ILE A 149 5.11 -26.59 0.12
N PRO A 150 4.43 -25.78 0.94
CA PRO A 150 3.40 -26.30 1.83
C PRO A 150 2.28 -26.86 0.95
N HIS A 151 2.09 -28.15 1.02
CA HIS A 151 0.92 -28.80 0.44
C HIS A 151 -0.34 -28.25 1.12
N LYS A 152 -1.36 -28.00 0.30
CA LYS A 152 -2.71 -27.60 0.72
C LYS A 152 -3.31 -28.57 1.71
#